data_1f1261ba44ddfc99a132f8761c5a4c03
#
_entry.id   1f1261ba44ddfc99a132f8761c5a4c03
#
_cell.length_a   1.000
_cell.length_b   1.000
_cell.length_c   1.000
_cell.angle_alpha   90.00
_cell.angle_beta   90.00
_cell.angle_gamma   90.00
#
_symmetry.space_group_name_H-M   'P 1'
#
loop_
_entity.id
_entity.type
_entity.pdbx_description
1 polymer ?
#
loop_
_entity_poly.entity_id
_entity_poly.type
_entity_poly.pdbx_seq_one_letter_code
_entity_poly.pdbx_strand_id
1 'polypeptide(L)'
;EPLPQFTPEIFNKVAAKNVMKQKSFHKGIEQLVQEGAIQLYKTYHTGEYILGAVGQLQFEVFQYRLLNEYNAEVVMTPIGSKIARWIDEEQLDPNMSSSRNLLCRDRFDQPVFLFENQFALNWFKDKHPDVELKALF
;
A
#
# COMPACT_ATOMS: atom_id res chain seq x y z
N GLU A 1 12.13 -16.82 8.27
CA GLU A 1 12.06 -16.87 6.80
C GLU A 1 10.99 -15.90 6.29
N PRO A 2 11.38 -14.83 5.62
CA PRO A 2 10.37 -13.92 5.11
C PRO A 2 9.56 -14.58 3.99
N LEU A 3 8.27 -14.23 3.94
CA LEU A 3 7.41 -14.71 2.87
C LEU A 3 7.78 -14.01 1.56
N PRO A 4 7.63 -14.70 0.41
CA PRO A 4 7.87 -14.06 -0.88
C PRO A 4 6.96 -12.86 -1.08
N GLN A 5 7.51 -11.78 -1.61
CA GLN A 5 6.73 -10.63 -1.98
C GLN A 5 5.95 -10.94 -3.26
N PHE A 6 4.72 -10.44 -3.34
CA PHE A 6 3.97 -10.51 -4.57
C PHE A 6 3.61 -9.10 -5.03
N THR A 7 3.31 -8.94 -6.30
CA THR A 7 2.90 -7.65 -6.85
C THR A 7 1.38 -7.53 -6.75
N PRO A 8 0.86 -6.62 -5.92
CA PRO A 8 -0.59 -6.42 -5.84
C PRO A 8 -1.16 -5.90 -7.14
N GLU A 9 -2.44 -6.18 -7.36
CA GLU A 9 -3.17 -5.72 -8.54
C GLU A 9 -4.34 -4.83 -8.19
N ILE A 10 -4.78 -4.84 -6.92
CA ILE A 10 -5.82 -3.95 -6.43
C ILE A 10 -5.40 -3.38 -5.08
N PHE A 11 -5.86 -2.16 -4.81
CA PHE A 11 -5.45 -1.43 -3.61
C PHE A 11 -6.65 -0.76 -2.97
N ASN A 12 -6.71 -0.81 -1.63
CA ASN A 12 -7.72 -0.12 -0.84
C ASN A 12 -7.04 0.73 0.23
N LYS A 13 -7.55 1.94 0.42
CA LYS A 13 -7.22 2.70 1.61
C LYS A 13 -8.04 2.12 2.76
N VAL A 14 -7.45 2.00 3.95
CA VAL A 14 -8.14 1.44 5.10
C VAL A 14 -7.98 2.36 6.30
N ALA A 15 -9.06 2.56 7.04
CA ALA A 15 -9.07 3.38 8.24
C ALA A 15 -9.98 2.77 9.28
N ALA A 16 -9.67 3.01 10.57
CA ALA A 16 -10.55 2.59 11.64
C ALA A 16 -11.86 3.39 11.56
N LYS A 17 -12.99 2.70 11.64
CA LYS A 17 -14.28 3.36 11.64
C LYS A 17 -14.50 4.14 12.92
N ASN A 18 -13.98 3.64 14.04
CA ASN A 18 -14.09 4.28 15.34
C ASN A 18 -12.69 4.67 15.83
N VAL A 19 -12.44 5.97 16.03
CA VAL A 19 -11.13 6.45 16.47
C VAL A 19 -10.72 5.88 17.83
N MET A 20 -11.68 5.48 18.66
CA MET A 20 -11.37 4.86 19.95
C MET A 20 -10.80 3.46 19.82
N LYS A 21 -10.90 2.86 18.64
CA LYS A 21 -10.33 1.55 18.33
C LYS A 21 -9.03 1.64 17.55
N GLN A 22 -8.45 2.83 17.47
CA GLN A 22 -7.25 3.07 16.65
C GLN A 22 -6.08 2.15 17.06
N LYS A 23 -5.92 1.94 18.36
CA LYS A 23 -4.81 1.12 18.87
C LYS A 23 -4.95 -0.34 18.47
N SER A 24 -6.14 -0.92 18.62
CA SER A 24 -6.37 -2.31 18.22
C SER A 24 -6.34 -2.46 16.71
N PHE A 25 -6.80 -1.43 15.99
CA PHE A 25 -6.72 -1.38 14.54
C PHE A 25 -5.26 -1.48 14.07
N HIS A 26 -4.37 -0.63 14.61
CA HIS A 26 -2.95 -0.65 14.24
C HIS A 26 -2.31 -2.00 14.57
N LYS A 27 -2.61 -2.54 15.74
CA LYS A 27 -2.09 -3.83 16.14
C LYS A 27 -2.54 -4.94 15.20
N GLY A 28 -3.83 -4.93 14.83
CA GLY A 28 -4.38 -5.92 13.91
C GLY A 28 -3.74 -5.85 12.53
N ILE A 29 -3.61 -4.65 11.99
CA ILE A 29 -2.96 -4.43 10.70
C ILE A 29 -1.53 -4.99 10.74
N GLU A 30 -0.74 -4.61 11.74
CA GLU A 30 0.65 -5.02 11.84
C GLU A 30 0.80 -6.54 11.95
N GLN A 31 -0.10 -7.20 12.65
CA GLN A 31 -0.02 -8.65 12.82
C GLN A 31 -0.54 -9.42 11.61
N LEU A 32 -1.66 -8.99 11.04
CA LEU A 32 -2.27 -9.71 9.93
C LEU A 32 -1.46 -9.62 8.64
N VAL A 33 -0.81 -8.49 8.37
CA VAL A 33 0.01 -8.36 7.16
C VAL A 33 1.21 -9.30 7.18
N GLN A 34 1.67 -9.70 8.36
CA GLN A 34 2.79 -10.64 8.47
C GLN A 34 2.46 -12.02 7.90
N GLU A 35 1.18 -12.33 7.75
CA GLU A 35 0.75 -13.62 7.17
C GLU A 35 0.92 -13.66 5.65
N GLY A 36 1.15 -12.52 5.00
CA GLY A 36 1.60 -12.47 3.62
C GLY A 36 0.52 -12.42 2.54
N ALA A 37 -0.76 -12.47 2.91
CA ALA A 37 -1.84 -12.42 1.92
C ALA A 37 -2.15 -10.99 1.45
N ILE A 38 -1.75 -10.00 2.24
CA ILE A 38 -1.99 -8.58 1.99
C ILE A 38 -0.67 -7.84 2.14
N GLN A 39 -0.38 -6.91 1.23
CA GLN A 39 0.76 -6.01 1.32
C GLN A 39 0.31 -4.70 1.96
N LEU A 40 1.15 -4.16 2.86
CA LEU A 40 0.86 -2.91 3.57
C LEU A 40 1.73 -1.78 3.05
N TYR A 41 1.08 -0.64 2.83
CA TYR A 41 1.75 0.61 2.48
C TYR A 41 1.23 1.74 3.36
N LYS A 42 2.04 2.77 3.55
CA LYS A 42 1.62 4.02 4.20
C LYS A 42 1.89 5.16 3.23
N THR A 43 0.92 6.04 3.07
CA THR A 43 1.14 7.22 2.23
C THR A 43 2.25 8.06 2.83
N TYR A 44 3.16 8.51 1.98
CA TYR A 44 4.36 9.22 2.41
C TYR A 44 4.06 10.52 3.15
N HIS A 45 3.12 11.30 2.61
CA HIS A 45 2.83 12.64 3.14
C HIS A 45 1.84 12.63 4.30
N THR A 46 0.94 11.66 4.39
CA THR A 46 -0.14 11.67 5.39
C THR A 46 -0.14 10.46 6.33
N GLY A 47 0.61 9.43 6.02
CA GLY A 47 0.70 8.24 6.89
C GLY A 47 -0.56 7.38 6.91
N GLU A 48 -1.43 7.51 5.92
CA GLU A 48 -2.63 6.66 5.83
C GLU A 48 -2.24 5.26 5.37
N TYR A 49 -2.99 4.25 5.86
CA TYR A 49 -2.74 2.87 5.45
C TYR A 49 -3.41 2.56 4.11
N ILE A 50 -2.66 1.88 3.25
CA ILE A 50 -3.15 1.32 2.00
C ILE A 50 -2.79 -0.15 1.99
N LEU A 51 -3.77 -0.98 1.60
CA LEU A 51 -3.58 -2.42 1.50
C LEU A 51 -3.58 -2.81 0.03
N GLY A 52 -2.66 -3.71 -0.34
CA GLY A 52 -2.59 -4.25 -1.68
C GLY A 52 -2.83 -5.75 -1.67
N ALA A 53 -3.57 -6.24 -2.66
CA ALA A 53 -3.91 -7.66 -2.76
C ALA A 53 -4.00 -8.08 -4.22
N VAL A 54 -4.04 -9.39 -4.46
CA VAL A 54 -4.23 -9.90 -5.82
C VAL A 54 -5.71 -10.02 -6.18
N GLY A 55 -6.60 -10.04 -5.19
CA GLY A 55 -8.03 -10.16 -5.45
C GLY A 55 -8.87 -9.60 -4.30
N GLN A 56 -10.15 -9.37 -4.58
CA GLN A 56 -11.08 -8.77 -3.62
C GLN A 56 -11.31 -9.64 -2.39
N LEU A 57 -11.25 -10.97 -2.56
CA LEU A 57 -11.50 -11.88 -1.44
C LEU A 57 -10.51 -11.64 -0.30
N GLN A 58 -9.25 -11.35 -0.60
CA GLN A 58 -8.24 -11.09 0.43
C GLN A 58 -8.64 -9.90 1.30
N PHE A 59 -9.19 -8.85 0.69
CA PHE A 59 -9.68 -7.70 1.46
C PHE A 59 -10.85 -8.06 2.36
N GLU A 60 -11.77 -8.88 1.86
CA GLU A 60 -12.95 -9.28 2.65
C GLU A 60 -12.55 -10.12 3.85
N VAL A 61 -11.63 -11.06 3.65
CA VAL A 61 -11.12 -11.88 4.75
C VAL A 61 -10.38 -11.02 5.77
N PHE A 62 -9.56 -10.09 5.30
CA PHE A 62 -8.77 -9.21 6.16
C PHE A 62 -9.70 -8.35 7.02
N GLN A 63 -10.72 -7.77 6.42
CA GLN A 63 -11.71 -6.94 7.11
C GLN A 63 -12.46 -7.75 8.18
N TYR A 64 -12.86 -8.97 7.83
CA TYR A 64 -13.54 -9.88 8.73
C TYR A 64 -12.65 -10.20 9.95
N ARG A 65 -11.38 -10.48 9.71
CA ARG A 65 -10.45 -10.83 10.77
C ARG A 65 -10.12 -9.65 11.68
N LEU A 66 -10.00 -8.44 11.11
CA LEU A 66 -9.82 -7.23 11.93
C LEU A 66 -10.97 -7.05 12.89
N LEU A 67 -12.19 -7.26 12.42
CA LEU A 67 -13.37 -7.14 13.28
C LEU A 67 -13.40 -8.24 14.33
N ASN A 68 -13.21 -9.48 13.95
CA ASN A 68 -13.46 -10.62 14.84
C ASN A 68 -12.29 -10.94 15.76
N GLU A 69 -11.06 -10.67 15.36
CA GLU A 69 -9.88 -10.97 16.18
C GLU A 69 -9.37 -9.76 16.96
N TYR A 70 -9.63 -8.55 16.47
CA TYR A 70 -9.12 -7.32 17.06
C TYR A 70 -10.20 -6.33 17.47
N ASN A 71 -11.46 -6.70 17.25
CA ASN A 71 -12.60 -5.83 17.53
C ASN A 71 -12.44 -4.45 16.88
N ALA A 72 -11.87 -4.44 15.68
CA ALA A 72 -11.60 -3.20 14.94
C ALA A 72 -12.41 -3.19 13.65
N GLU A 73 -13.51 -2.44 13.66
CA GLU A 73 -14.31 -2.22 12.47
C GLU A 73 -13.60 -1.19 11.60
N VAL A 74 -13.52 -1.43 10.29
CA VAL A 74 -12.77 -0.58 9.38
C VAL A 74 -13.62 -0.13 8.19
N VAL A 75 -13.21 0.97 7.60
CA VAL A 75 -13.74 1.44 6.33
C VAL A 75 -12.65 1.23 5.28
N MET A 76 -12.97 0.49 4.23
CA MET A 76 -12.07 0.29 3.10
C MET A 76 -12.59 1.05 1.89
N THR A 77 -11.72 1.83 1.26
CA THR A 77 -12.06 2.63 0.10
C THR A 77 -11.15 2.25 -1.05
N PRO A 78 -11.68 1.72 -2.15
CA PRO A 78 -10.84 1.40 -3.30
C PRO A 78 -10.14 2.66 -3.83
N ILE A 79 -8.88 2.50 -4.24
CA ILE A 79 -8.15 3.56 -4.93
C ILE A 79 -7.85 3.09 -6.35
N GLY A 80 -7.59 4.04 -7.24
CA GLY A 80 -7.43 3.74 -8.67
C GLY A 80 -6.11 3.09 -9.04
N SER A 81 -5.16 3.00 -8.10
CA SER A 81 -3.83 2.44 -8.36
C SER A 81 -3.91 0.96 -8.71
N LYS A 82 -3.03 0.53 -9.63
CA LYS A 82 -2.99 -0.86 -10.08
C LYS A 82 -1.57 -1.41 -10.19
N ILE A 83 -0.55 -0.55 -10.13
CA ILE A 83 0.83 -0.94 -10.38
C ILE A 83 1.72 -0.36 -9.29
N ALA A 84 2.49 -1.22 -8.61
CA ALA A 84 3.46 -0.79 -7.60
C ALA A 84 4.87 -0.88 -8.18
N ARG A 85 5.66 0.18 -7.97
CA ARG A 85 7.07 0.21 -8.37
C ARG A 85 7.90 0.86 -7.29
N TRP A 86 8.99 0.23 -6.91
CA TRP A 86 9.89 0.73 -5.87
C TRP A 86 10.96 1.63 -6.47
N ILE A 87 11.39 2.60 -5.67
CA ILE A 87 12.44 3.56 -6.04
C ILE A 87 13.48 3.56 -4.93
N ASP A 88 14.75 3.73 -5.29
CA ASP A 88 15.81 3.84 -4.30
C ASP A 88 15.69 5.18 -3.57
N GLU A 89 16.01 5.17 -2.26
CA GLU A 89 15.89 6.34 -1.41
C GLU A 89 16.68 7.54 -1.97
N GLU A 90 17.87 7.30 -2.50
CA GLU A 90 18.71 8.38 -3.01
C GLU A 90 18.19 9.02 -4.30
N GLN A 91 17.27 8.34 -5.01
CA GLN A 91 16.64 8.90 -6.21
C GLN A 91 15.30 9.55 -5.93
N LEU A 92 14.82 9.43 -4.69
CA LEU A 92 13.49 9.89 -4.32
C LEU A 92 13.46 11.40 -4.14
N ASP A 93 12.50 12.05 -4.78
CA ASP A 93 12.08 13.41 -4.51
C ASP A 93 10.60 13.34 -4.10
N PRO A 94 10.26 13.72 -2.85
CA PRO A 94 8.86 13.65 -2.41
C PRO A 94 7.89 14.46 -3.27
N ASN A 95 8.38 15.45 -4.01
CA ASN A 95 7.55 16.26 -4.90
C ASN A 95 7.14 15.51 -6.18
N MET A 96 7.69 14.32 -6.40
CA MET A 96 7.28 13.46 -7.52
C MET A 96 5.91 12.84 -7.33
N SER A 97 5.36 12.88 -6.10
CA SER A 97 4.06 12.25 -5.80
C SER A 97 2.90 13.06 -6.38
N SER A 98 1.88 12.33 -6.87
CA SER A 98 0.64 12.92 -7.38
C SER A 98 -0.48 11.89 -7.21
N SER A 99 -1.71 12.26 -7.57
CA SER A 99 -2.83 11.32 -7.49
C SER A 99 -2.68 10.13 -8.43
N ARG A 100 -1.91 10.26 -9.51
CA ARG A 100 -1.69 9.18 -10.49
C ARG A 100 -0.48 8.33 -10.17
N ASN A 101 0.42 8.85 -9.34
CA ASN A 101 1.60 8.14 -8.86
C ASN A 101 1.80 8.47 -7.39
N LEU A 102 1.01 7.79 -6.57
CA LEU A 102 0.98 8.03 -5.14
C LEU A 102 2.22 7.47 -4.48
N LEU A 103 2.98 8.34 -3.81
CA LEU A 103 4.17 7.92 -3.09
C LEU A 103 3.79 7.34 -1.74
N CYS A 104 4.33 6.17 -1.44
CA CYS A 104 4.10 5.45 -0.18
C CYS A 104 5.41 4.87 0.33
N ARG A 105 5.37 4.31 1.53
CA ARG A 105 6.41 3.42 2.04
C ARG A 105 5.78 2.06 2.29
N ASP A 106 6.51 0.99 2.01
CA ASP A 106 6.03 -0.35 2.33
C ASP A 106 6.31 -0.66 3.81
N ARG A 107 5.97 -1.87 4.27
CA ARG A 107 6.13 -2.22 5.68
C ARG A 107 7.59 -2.34 6.13
N PHE A 108 8.52 -2.36 5.18
CA PHE A 108 9.96 -2.35 5.46
C PHE A 108 10.55 -0.95 5.30
N ASP A 109 9.68 0.07 5.21
CA ASP A 109 10.03 1.48 5.10
C ASP A 109 10.73 1.84 3.79
N GLN A 110 10.53 1.03 2.76
CA GLN A 110 11.09 1.31 1.43
C GLN A 110 10.10 2.17 0.63
N PRO A 111 10.60 3.19 -0.11
CA PRO A 111 9.70 4.03 -0.90
C PRO A 111 9.19 3.31 -2.13
N VAL A 112 7.90 3.48 -2.38
CA VAL A 112 7.21 2.80 -3.47
C VAL A 112 6.17 3.75 -4.05
N PHE A 113 6.06 3.78 -5.38
CA PHE A 113 4.99 4.50 -6.06
C PHE A 113 3.89 3.54 -6.45
N LEU A 114 2.65 3.97 -6.23
CA LEU A 114 1.47 3.24 -6.69
C LEU A 114 0.91 4.01 -7.89
N PHE A 115 1.05 3.43 -9.08
CA PHE A 115 0.63 4.08 -10.32
C PHE A 115 -0.80 3.66 -10.69
N GLU A 116 -1.57 4.62 -11.21
CA GLU A 116 -2.95 4.38 -11.60
C GLU A 116 -3.05 3.36 -12.73
N ASN A 117 -2.12 3.42 -13.70
CA ASN A 117 -2.12 2.53 -14.85
C ASN A 117 -0.76 2.59 -15.55
N GLN A 118 -0.63 1.81 -16.62
CA GLN A 118 0.61 1.76 -17.39
C GLN A 118 0.95 3.11 -18.03
N PHE A 119 -0.07 3.86 -18.43
CA PHE A 119 0.13 5.18 -19.02
C PHE A 119 0.80 6.12 -18.00
N ALA A 120 0.31 6.13 -16.76
CA ALA A 120 0.90 6.95 -15.70
C ALA A 120 2.34 6.54 -15.41
N LEU A 121 2.62 5.24 -15.39
CA LEU A 121 3.97 4.73 -15.20
C LEU A 121 4.90 5.17 -16.33
N ASN A 122 4.45 5.04 -17.57
CA ASN A 122 5.27 5.45 -18.73
C ASN A 122 5.53 6.95 -18.72
N TRP A 123 4.51 7.75 -18.38
CA TRP A 123 4.64 9.21 -18.29
C TRP A 123 5.69 9.59 -17.24
N PHE A 124 5.66 8.91 -16.09
CA PHE A 124 6.63 9.14 -15.01
C PHE A 124 8.05 8.81 -15.49
N LYS A 125 8.22 7.68 -16.16
CA LYS A 125 9.54 7.27 -16.69
C LYS A 125 10.09 8.27 -17.70
N ASP A 126 9.22 8.79 -18.55
CA ASP A 126 9.62 9.76 -19.58
C ASP A 126 10.03 11.08 -18.90
N LYS A 127 9.33 11.47 -17.87
CA LYS A 127 9.63 12.71 -17.15
C LYS A 127 10.86 12.59 -16.25
N HIS A 128 11.16 11.39 -15.78
CA HIS A 128 12.30 11.13 -14.89
C HIS A 128 13.16 10.01 -15.44
N PRO A 129 13.87 10.26 -16.59
CA PRO A 129 14.57 9.18 -17.29
C PRO A 129 15.75 8.60 -16.51
N ASP A 130 16.28 9.33 -15.52
CA ASP A 130 17.41 8.87 -14.72
C ASP A 130 16.98 8.05 -13.49
N VAL A 131 15.69 7.96 -13.25
CA VAL A 131 15.15 7.23 -12.09
C VAL A 131 14.91 5.78 -12.50
N GLU A 132 15.43 4.86 -11.70
CA GLU A 132 15.19 3.42 -11.89
C GLU A 132 14.04 2.96 -10.99
N LEU A 133 13.03 2.35 -11.59
CA LEU A 133 11.88 1.79 -10.87
C LEU A 133 11.96 0.27 -10.92
N LYS A 134 11.67 -0.38 -9.78
CA LYS A 134 11.76 -1.83 -9.63
C LYS A 134 10.38 -2.43 -9.37
N ALA A 135 10.10 -3.58 -9.98
CA ALA A 135 8.79 -4.25 -9.80
C ALA A 135 8.67 -4.93 -8.44
N LEU A 136 9.78 -5.34 -7.84
CA LEU A 136 9.84 -5.91 -6.49
C LEU A 136 11.06 -5.35 -5.79
N PHE A 137 10.99 -5.34 -4.46
CA PHE A 137 12.10 -4.84 -3.67
C PHE A 137 12.84 -5.95 -2.94
#